data_ae54d2a3a79f90e33b24b7d81309b028
#
_entry.id   ae54d2a3a79f90e33b24b7d81309b028
#
_cell.length_a   1.000
_cell.length_b   1.000
_cell.length_c   1.000
_cell.angle_alpha   90.00
_cell.angle_beta   90.00
_cell.angle_gamma   90.00
#
_symmetry.space_group_name_H-M   'P 1'
#
loop_
_entity.id
_entity.type
_entity.pdbx_description
1 polymer ?
#
loop_
_entity_poly.entity_id
_entity_poly.type
_entity_poly.pdbx_seq_one_letter_code
_entity_poly.pdbx_strand_id
1 'polypeptide(L)'
;MADIILGIESSCDDTSAAVIRDGVLLSNVIASQQVHKDFGGVVPELASRAHEQNIVPVVSEALRKAGVEAKDLTAIAFTRGPGLLGSLLVGTSFAKALSLSLDIPMVMVNHLQGHILANFIRQPDVPVREPSFPYLCLLVSGGNSQIVKVKSPVEYEILGQTIDDAVGEAFDKCSKMLGLGYPGGPIIDALAQKGAPERFHFAKPNIPGLDYSFSGVKTSLLYFVRDQIALDPDFLEKNKEDLCASFQKTLIDILLGKLIRAAKETRIREVTIGGGVSANSGLRERIEAEGIKRHWNTYLPERKFTTDNAAMIAIAGWFQYKAGVRTPLDVAPVSRMADF
;
A
#
# COMPACT_ATOMS: atom_id res chain seq x y z
N MET A 1 -31.04 0.76 9.74
CA MET A 1 -30.70 1.46 8.50
C MET A 1 -29.36 0.90 8.02
N ALA A 2 -29.09 0.90 6.73
CA ALA A 2 -27.81 0.48 6.20
C ALA A 2 -26.74 1.52 6.52
N ASP A 3 -25.51 1.07 6.83
CA ASP A 3 -24.38 1.98 7.03
C ASP A 3 -23.76 2.34 5.68
N ILE A 4 -23.89 3.59 5.24
CA ILE A 4 -23.33 4.08 3.98
C ILE A 4 -22.17 5.02 4.29
N ILE A 5 -20.96 4.60 3.97
CA ILE A 5 -19.73 5.32 4.28
C ILE A 5 -19.09 5.85 2.99
N LEU A 6 -18.80 7.15 2.97
CA LEU A 6 -17.95 7.78 1.97
C LEU A 6 -16.50 7.71 2.44
N GLY A 7 -15.62 7.05 1.69
CA GLY A 7 -14.18 7.07 1.91
C GLY A 7 -13.51 8.13 1.05
N ILE A 8 -12.51 8.85 1.59
CA ILE A 8 -11.72 9.87 0.91
C ILE A 8 -10.24 9.57 1.14
N GLU A 9 -9.48 9.40 0.06
CA GLU A 9 -8.03 9.23 0.06
C GLU A 9 -7.35 10.37 -0.68
N SER A 10 -6.38 11.01 -0.03
CA SER A 10 -5.59 12.11 -0.59
C SER A 10 -4.18 12.19 -0.01
N SER A 11 -3.59 11.07 0.40
CA SER A 11 -2.33 11.08 1.16
C SER A 11 -1.09 11.39 0.33
N CYS A 12 -1.11 11.16 -0.99
CA CYS A 12 0.04 11.32 -1.87
C CYS A 12 -0.32 12.11 -3.14
N ASP A 13 -0.44 11.44 -4.28
CA ASP A 13 -0.72 12.05 -5.59
C ASP A 13 -2.05 11.59 -6.22
N ASP A 14 -2.69 10.57 -5.68
CA ASP A 14 -4.00 10.12 -6.14
C ASP A 14 -5.13 10.73 -5.30
N THR A 15 -6.07 11.41 -5.96
CA THR A 15 -7.33 11.84 -5.32
C THR A 15 -8.37 10.76 -5.54
N SER A 16 -8.89 10.15 -4.49
CA SER A 16 -9.94 9.14 -4.68
C SER A 16 -11.08 9.26 -3.68
N ALA A 17 -12.26 8.79 -4.12
CA ALA A 17 -13.46 8.66 -3.29
C ALA A 17 -14.15 7.32 -3.59
N ALA A 18 -14.68 6.70 -2.54
CA ALA A 18 -15.38 5.43 -2.63
C ALA A 18 -16.62 5.43 -1.73
N VAL A 19 -17.66 4.72 -2.14
CA VAL A 19 -18.86 4.52 -1.33
C VAL A 19 -19.00 3.03 -1.03
N ILE A 20 -19.16 2.71 0.25
CA ILE A 20 -19.52 1.37 0.71
C ILE A 20 -20.87 1.38 1.41
N ARG A 21 -21.59 0.26 1.31
CA ARG A 21 -22.83 0.01 2.06
C ARG A 21 -22.70 -1.31 2.80
N ASP A 22 -22.77 -1.27 4.13
CA ASP A 22 -22.63 -2.47 5.00
C ASP A 22 -21.38 -3.32 4.66
N GLY A 23 -20.25 -2.67 4.38
CA GLY A 23 -18.99 -3.32 4.01
C GLY A 23 -18.87 -3.73 2.54
N VAL A 24 -19.91 -3.52 1.71
CA VAL A 24 -19.89 -3.82 0.27
C VAL A 24 -19.58 -2.56 -0.53
N LEU A 25 -18.58 -2.63 -1.40
CA LEU A 25 -18.16 -1.54 -2.28
C LEU A 25 -19.18 -1.29 -3.39
N LEU A 26 -19.71 -0.07 -3.44
CA LEU A 26 -20.63 0.37 -4.49
C LEU A 26 -19.90 1.16 -5.59
N SER A 27 -18.89 1.95 -5.21
CA SER A 27 -18.09 2.73 -6.16
C SER A 27 -16.69 2.99 -5.60
N ASN A 28 -15.71 3.11 -6.51
CA ASN A 28 -14.36 3.60 -6.22
C ASN A 28 -13.89 4.40 -7.43
N VAL A 29 -13.64 5.70 -7.24
CA VAL A 29 -13.23 6.64 -8.29
C VAL A 29 -11.87 7.19 -7.93
N ILE A 30 -10.93 7.12 -8.86
CA ILE A 30 -9.54 7.55 -8.66
C ILE A 30 -9.20 8.55 -9.78
N ALA A 31 -8.67 9.70 -9.42
CA ALA A 31 -8.07 10.68 -10.31
C ALA A 31 -6.56 10.72 -10.06
N SER A 32 -5.81 10.05 -10.93
CA SER A 32 -4.35 9.97 -10.84
C SER A 32 -3.67 11.17 -11.49
N GLN A 33 -2.59 11.64 -10.89
CA GLN A 33 -1.83 12.82 -11.32
C GLN A 33 -0.61 12.36 -12.15
N GLN A 34 -0.73 12.40 -13.47
CA GLN A 34 0.36 11.95 -14.35
C GLN A 34 1.55 12.91 -14.42
N VAL A 35 1.37 14.18 -14.02
CA VAL A 35 2.39 15.23 -14.08
C VAL A 35 3.67 14.87 -13.33
N HIS A 36 3.58 14.07 -12.28
CA HIS A 36 4.73 13.68 -11.46
C HIS A 36 5.75 12.77 -12.16
N LYS A 37 5.35 12.11 -13.24
CA LYS A 37 6.28 11.27 -14.05
C LYS A 37 7.40 12.09 -14.68
N ASP A 38 7.09 13.33 -15.08
CA ASP A 38 8.05 14.23 -15.72
C ASP A 38 9.12 14.73 -14.75
N PHE A 39 8.84 14.67 -13.44
CA PHE A 39 9.76 15.08 -12.38
C PHE A 39 10.51 13.91 -11.72
N GLY A 40 10.24 12.67 -12.15
CA GLY A 40 10.86 11.47 -11.56
C GLY A 40 10.48 11.21 -10.10
N GLY A 41 9.32 11.69 -9.67
CA GLY A 41 8.75 11.54 -8.33
C GLY A 41 7.71 12.59 -8.00
N VAL A 42 6.99 12.41 -6.87
CA VAL A 42 5.91 13.30 -6.48
C VAL A 42 6.44 14.66 -6.04
N VAL A 43 5.85 15.73 -6.59
CA VAL A 43 6.10 17.13 -6.19
C VAL A 43 4.95 17.58 -5.27
N PRO A 44 5.19 17.78 -3.96
CA PRO A 44 4.13 17.96 -2.96
C PRO A 44 3.18 19.14 -3.22
N GLU A 45 3.71 20.25 -3.74
CA GLU A 45 2.88 21.44 -4.04
C GLU A 45 1.95 21.17 -5.22
N LEU A 46 2.43 20.52 -6.28
CA LEU A 46 1.59 20.16 -7.42
C LEU A 46 0.51 19.15 -7.01
N ALA A 47 0.88 18.17 -6.17
CA ALA A 47 -0.07 17.20 -5.64
C ALA A 47 -1.22 17.90 -4.87
N SER A 48 -0.90 18.80 -3.96
CA SER A 48 -1.90 19.52 -3.16
C SER A 48 -2.88 20.31 -4.03
N ARG A 49 -2.38 21.03 -5.05
CA ARG A 49 -3.22 21.80 -5.99
C ARG A 49 -4.13 20.91 -6.83
N ALA A 50 -3.62 19.77 -7.26
CA ALA A 50 -4.43 18.81 -8.01
C ALA A 50 -5.52 18.17 -7.15
N HIS A 51 -5.25 17.87 -5.87
CA HIS A 51 -6.28 17.42 -4.92
C HIS A 51 -7.39 18.46 -4.77
N GLU A 52 -7.05 19.73 -4.62
CA GLU A 52 -8.03 20.82 -4.50
C GLU A 52 -8.96 20.88 -5.71
N GLN A 53 -8.43 20.71 -6.91
CA GLN A 53 -9.22 20.69 -8.14
C GLN A 53 -10.08 19.43 -8.30
N ASN A 54 -9.57 18.27 -7.86
CA ASN A 54 -10.16 16.97 -8.15
C ASN A 54 -11.16 16.49 -7.09
N ILE A 55 -11.08 16.95 -5.84
CA ILE A 55 -11.83 16.33 -4.74
C ILE A 55 -13.33 16.41 -4.91
N VAL A 56 -13.86 17.57 -5.33
CA VAL A 56 -15.30 17.76 -5.56
C VAL A 56 -15.81 16.87 -6.70
N PRO A 57 -15.24 16.92 -7.93
CA PRO A 57 -15.72 16.07 -9.02
C PRO A 57 -15.54 14.57 -8.73
N VAL A 58 -14.47 14.15 -8.04
CA VAL A 58 -14.24 12.74 -7.69
C VAL A 58 -15.28 12.23 -6.70
N VAL A 59 -15.59 13.00 -5.66
CA VAL A 59 -16.65 12.66 -4.69
C VAL A 59 -18.02 12.64 -5.36
N SER A 60 -18.34 13.64 -6.18
CA SER A 60 -19.62 13.68 -6.90
C SER A 60 -19.79 12.48 -7.82
N GLU A 61 -18.74 12.07 -8.54
CA GLU A 61 -18.77 10.91 -9.40
C GLU A 61 -18.86 9.58 -8.63
N ALA A 62 -18.21 9.50 -7.46
CA ALA A 62 -18.31 8.34 -6.59
C ALA A 62 -19.75 8.12 -6.09
N LEU A 63 -20.41 9.18 -5.62
CA LEU A 63 -21.81 9.16 -5.20
C LEU A 63 -22.74 8.78 -6.36
N ARG A 64 -22.56 9.41 -7.53
CA ARG A 64 -23.34 9.13 -8.74
C ARG A 64 -23.22 7.66 -9.17
N LYS A 65 -22.00 7.10 -9.20
CA LYS A 65 -21.78 5.68 -9.55
C LYS A 65 -22.36 4.72 -8.52
N ALA A 66 -22.37 5.11 -7.26
CA ALA A 66 -22.97 4.32 -6.20
C ALA A 66 -24.51 4.36 -6.20
N GLY A 67 -25.13 5.29 -6.93
CA GLY A 67 -26.58 5.54 -6.85
C GLY A 67 -27.00 6.03 -5.48
N VAL A 68 -26.18 6.88 -4.82
CA VAL A 68 -26.36 7.38 -3.46
C VAL A 68 -26.34 8.90 -3.48
N GLU A 69 -27.28 9.54 -2.80
CA GLU A 69 -27.25 10.98 -2.57
C GLU A 69 -26.42 11.29 -1.30
N ALA A 70 -25.86 12.51 -1.22
CA ALA A 70 -25.06 12.91 -0.05
C ALA A 70 -25.83 12.80 1.28
N LYS A 71 -27.13 13.08 1.26
CA LYS A 71 -28.01 12.97 2.44
C LYS A 71 -28.20 11.54 2.96
N ASP A 72 -27.89 10.50 2.13
CA ASP A 72 -28.01 9.10 2.50
C ASP A 72 -26.78 8.58 3.24
N LEU A 73 -25.70 9.37 3.27
CA LEU A 73 -24.46 9.01 3.97
C LEU A 73 -24.69 8.95 5.48
N THR A 74 -24.11 7.93 6.11
CA THR A 74 -24.11 7.77 7.58
C THR A 74 -22.83 8.23 8.24
N ALA A 75 -21.72 8.22 7.52
CA ALA A 75 -20.43 8.77 7.99
C ALA A 75 -19.46 9.02 6.84
N ILE A 76 -18.41 9.80 7.13
CA ILE A 76 -17.31 10.09 6.20
C ILE A 76 -16.03 9.54 6.80
N ALA A 77 -15.37 8.62 6.10
CA ALA A 77 -14.03 8.15 6.41
C ALA A 77 -13.00 8.92 5.58
N PHE A 78 -11.91 9.38 6.17
CA PHE A 78 -10.88 10.12 5.46
C PHE A 78 -9.49 9.78 5.98
N THR A 79 -8.49 9.87 5.12
CA THR A 79 -7.10 9.63 5.50
C THR A 79 -6.57 10.79 6.32
N ARG A 80 -6.26 10.51 7.60
CA ARG A 80 -5.58 11.46 8.48
C ARG A 80 -4.07 11.53 8.21
N GLY A 81 -3.49 10.41 7.80
CA GLY A 81 -2.06 10.21 7.58
C GLY A 81 -1.67 8.74 7.70
N PRO A 82 -0.39 8.41 7.53
CA PRO A 82 0.69 9.29 7.07
C PRO A 82 0.52 9.73 5.61
N GLY A 83 1.26 10.79 5.19
CA GLY A 83 1.24 11.27 3.82
C GLY A 83 1.79 12.68 3.65
N LEU A 84 1.63 13.26 2.48
CA LEU A 84 2.01 14.64 2.18
C LEU A 84 1.05 15.61 2.88
N LEU A 85 1.57 16.45 3.77
CA LEU A 85 0.73 17.30 4.63
C LEU A 85 -0.25 18.18 3.83
N GLY A 86 0.19 18.79 2.73
CA GLY A 86 -0.67 19.62 1.89
C GLY A 86 -1.80 18.84 1.23
N SER A 87 -1.51 17.63 0.75
CA SER A 87 -2.50 16.71 0.17
C SER A 87 -3.52 16.24 1.21
N LEU A 88 -3.04 15.82 2.39
CA LEU A 88 -3.88 15.43 3.53
C LEU A 88 -4.78 16.56 4.03
N LEU A 89 -4.29 17.82 4.01
CA LEU A 89 -5.08 19.00 4.40
C LEU A 89 -6.31 19.17 3.51
N VAL A 90 -6.19 18.93 2.20
CA VAL A 90 -7.32 19.03 1.27
C VAL A 90 -8.40 18.01 1.63
N GLY A 91 -8.05 16.73 1.74
CA GLY A 91 -9.01 15.67 2.08
C GLY A 91 -9.63 15.85 3.46
N THR A 92 -8.81 16.20 4.47
CA THR A 92 -9.30 16.45 5.84
C THR A 92 -10.26 17.63 5.88
N SER A 93 -9.93 18.76 5.22
CA SER A 93 -10.79 19.96 5.21
C SER A 93 -12.11 19.69 4.50
N PHE A 94 -12.07 18.98 3.37
CA PHE A 94 -13.27 18.56 2.65
C PHE A 94 -14.16 17.64 3.50
N ALA A 95 -13.58 16.63 4.15
CA ALA A 95 -14.32 15.70 5.02
C ALA A 95 -15.01 16.44 6.19
N LYS A 96 -14.30 17.40 6.82
CA LYS A 96 -14.86 18.26 7.89
C LYS A 96 -16.03 19.09 7.41
N ALA A 97 -15.86 19.79 6.28
CA ALA A 97 -16.90 20.66 5.72
C ALA A 97 -18.16 19.84 5.35
N LEU A 98 -17.98 18.68 4.74
CA LEU A 98 -19.09 17.80 4.35
C LEU A 98 -19.78 17.19 5.59
N SER A 99 -19.02 16.73 6.59
CA SER A 99 -19.54 16.23 7.87
C SER A 99 -20.40 17.28 8.57
N LEU A 100 -19.90 18.52 8.64
CA LEU A 100 -20.61 19.62 9.28
C LEU A 100 -21.90 19.97 8.51
N SER A 101 -21.85 20.00 7.18
CA SER A 101 -23.01 20.38 6.35
C SER A 101 -24.12 19.34 6.36
N LEU A 102 -23.79 18.05 6.54
CA LEU A 102 -24.75 16.94 6.57
C LEU A 102 -25.14 16.52 7.98
N ASP A 103 -24.51 17.09 9.00
CA ASP A 103 -24.68 16.71 10.42
C ASP A 103 -24.45 15.20 10.66
N ILE A 104 -23.41 14.65 10.03
CA ILE A 104 -23.02 13.23 10.16
C ILE A 104 -21.60 13.11 10.70
N PRO A 105 -21.28 12.01 11.44
CA PRO A 105 -19.95 11.82 12.00
C PRO A 105 -18.90 11.58 10.92
N MET A 106 -17.66 11.93 11.25
CA MET A 106 -16.50 11.52 10.49
C MET A 106 -15.62 10.55 11.26
N VAL A 107 -14.83 9.78 10.53
CA VAL A 107 -13.90 8.77 11.05
C VAL A 107 -12.55 8.97 10.39
N MET A 108 -11.54 9.30 11.19
CA MET A 108 -10.16 9.38 10.70
C MET A 108 -9.58 7.97 10.51
N VAL A 109 -8.90 7.76 9.40
CA VAL A 109 -8.27 6.48 9.07
C VAL A 109 -6.76 6.68 8.92
N ASN A 110 -5.98 5.77 9.50
CA ASN A 110 -4.58 5.64 9.16
C ASN A 110 -4.46 4.98 7.78
N HIS A 111 -3.74 5.61 6.85
CA HIS A 111 -3.53 5.13 5.49
C HIS A 111 -3.04 3.66 5.44
N LEU A 112 -2.13 3.31 6.34
CA LEU A 112 -1.58 1.96 6.42
C LEU A 112 -2.62 0.93 6.89
N GLN A 113 -3.54 1.31 7.79
CA GLN A 113 -4.69 0.46 8.15
C GLN A 113 -5.59 0.19 6.95
N GLY A 114 -5.76 1.19 6.07
CA GLY A 114 -6.47 1.01 4.80
C GLY A 114 -5.86 -0.13 3.99
N HIS A 115 -4.55 -0.13 3.75
CA HIS A 115 -3.87 -1.20 3.04
C HIS A 115 -3.97 -2.56 3.73
N ILE A 116 -3.88 -2.61 5.06
CA ILE A 116 -4.00 -3.85 5.84
C ILE A 116 -5.40 -4.46 5.70
N LEU A 117 -6.44 -3.61 5.71
CA LEU A 117 -7.84 -4.03 5.65
C LEU A 117 -8.39 -4.15 4.22
N ALA A 118 -7.58 -3.87 3.18
CA ALA A 118 -8.00 -3.97 1.78
C ALA A 118 -8.51 -5.37 1.39
N ASN A 119 -8.06 -6.42 2.08
CA ASN A 119 -8.54 -7.79 1.88
C ASN A 119 -10.00 -8.02 2.34
N PHE A 120 -10.62 -7.06 3.03
CA PHE A 120 -12.02 -7.09 3.45
C PHE A 120 -12.96 -6.30 2.52
N ILE A 121 -12.46 -5.75 1.41
CA ILE A 121 -13.29 -5.04 0.45
C ILE A 121 -14.15 -6.05 -0.31
N ARG A 122 -15.44 -6.07 0.01
CA ARG A 122 -16.45 -6.91 -0.67
C ARG A 122 -16.96 -6.20 -1.91
N GLN A 123 -17.17 -6.94 -2.97
CA GLN A 123 -17.81 -6.43 -4.18
C GLN A 123 -19.10 -7.19 -4.43
N PRO A 124 -20.12 -6.55 -5.06
CA PRO A 124 -21.34 -7.25 -5.45
C PRO A 124 -21.01 -8.48 -6.31
N ASP A 125 -21.68 -9.58 -6.06
CA ASP A 125 -21.61 -10.82 -6.85
C ASP A 125 -20.23 -11.51 -6.93
N VAL A 126 -19.24 -11.07 -6.12
CA VAL A 126 -17.93 -11.70 -6.01
C VAL A 126 -17.87 -12.51 -4.71
N PRO A 127 -17.56 -13.83 -4.77
CA PRO A 127 -17.36 -14.63 -3.59
C PRO A 127 -16.28 -14.04 -2.69
N VAL A 128 -16.60 -13.87 -1.42
CA VAL A 128 -15.69 -13.26 -0.45
C VAL A 128 -14.84 -14.33 0.20
N ARG A 129 -13.52 -14.11 0.22
CA ARG A 129 -12.56 -14.87 1.02
C ARG A 129 -11.80 -13.88 1.89
N GLU A 130 -12.15 -13.81 3.17
CA GLU A 130 -11.58 -12.88 4.15
C GLU A 130 -10.70 -13.62 5.15
N PRO A 131 -9.60 -13.00 5.63
CA PRO A 131 -8.81 -13.57 6.71
C PRO A 131 -9.57 -13.56 8.03
N SER A 132 -9.35 -14.59 8.85
CA SER A 132 -9.84 -14.61 10.23
C SER A 132 -8.85 -13.92 11.16
N PHE A 133 -9.34 -13.19 12.15
CA PHE A 133 -8.50 -12.60 13.18
C PHE A 133 -8.07 -13.65 14.24
N PRO A 134 -6.85 -13.61 14.77
CA PRO A 134 -5.76 -12.74 14.33
C PRO A 134 -5.07 -13.23 13.04
N TYR A 135 -4.57 -12.31 12.23
CA TYR A 135 -3.77 -12.65 11.05
C TYR A 135 -2.46 -11.82 10.98
N LEU A 136 -1.52 -12.28 10.14
CA LEU A 136 -0.31 -11.54 9.82
C LEU A 136 -0.48 -10.80 8.50
N CYS A 137 -0.16 -9.52 8.46
CA CYS A 137 -0.08 -8.74 7.25
C CYS A 137 1.37 -8.36 6.95
N LEU A 138 1.87 -8.74 5.78
CA LEU A 138 3.08 -8.18 5.21
C LEU A 138 2.71 -6.88 4.49
N LEU A 139 2.91 -5.75 5.17
CA LEU A 139 2.63 -4.42 4.64
C LEU A 139 3.88 -3.89 3.94
N VAL A 140 3.80 -3.70 2.62
CA VAL A 140 4.94 -3.30 1.76
C VAL A 140 4.52 -2.23 0.75
N SER A 141 5.10 -1.04 0.88
CA SER A 141 4.81 0.13 0.05
C SER A 141 6.08 0.89 -0.32
N GLY A 142 5.92 2.04 -0.98
CA GLY A 142 7.03 2.96 -1.25
C GLY A 142 7.76 3.43 0.01
N GLY A 143 7.02 3.71 1.09
CA GLY A 143 7.56 4.26 2.33
C GLY A 143 7.54 3.29 3.53
N ASN A 144 6.94 2.10 3.41
CA ASN A 144 6.77 1.20 4.55
C ASN A 144 7.10 -0.25 4.18
N SER A 145 7.74 -0.95 5.13
CA SER A 145 7.95 -2.40 5.08
C SER A 145 7.82 -2.95 6.50
N GLN A 146 6.68 -3.59 6.79
CA GLN A 146 6.32 -4.02 8.15
C GLN A 146 5.69 -5.41 8.14
N ILE A 147 5.86 -6.15 9.22
CA ILE A 147 5.04 -7.31 9.58
C ILE A 147 4.10 -6.88 10.69
N VAL A 148 2.82 -6.89 10.42
CA VAL A 148 1.79 -6.47 11.36
C VAL A 148 0.94 -7.67 11.76
N LYS A 149 0.79 -7.90 13.07
CA LYS A 149 -0.20 -8.82 13.62
C LYS A 149 -1.48 -8.04 13.86
N VAL A 150 -2.51 -8.40 13.14
CA VAL A 150 -3.82 -7.78 13.21
C VAL A 150 -4.71 -8.63 14.12
N LYS A 151 -5.02 -8.11 15.30
CA LYS A 151 -5.81 -8.83 16.32
C LYS A 151 -7.30 -8.62 16.12
N SER A 152 -7.66 -7.43 15.64
CA SER A 152 -9.03 -7.04 15.28
C SER A 152 -8.98 -5.91 14.25
N PRO A 153 -10.09 -5.47 13.65
CA PRO A 153 -10.10 -4.34 12.72
C PRO A 153 -9.58 -3.02 13.29
N VAL A 154 -9.44 -2.91 14.60
CA VAL A 154 -9.00 -1.70 15.32
C VAL A 154 -7.80 -1.93 16.24
N GLU A 155 -7.23 -3.13 16.24
CA GLU A 155 -6.09 -3.47 17.12
C GLU A 155 -4.96 -4.13 16.32
N TYR A 156 -3.79 -3.48 16.30
CA TYR A 156 -2.62 -3.83 15.51
C TYR A 156 -1.37 -3.90 16.38
N GLU A 157 -0.44 -4.80 16.01
CA GLU A 157 0.84 -4.96 16.68
C GLU A 157 1.93 -5.10 15.61
N ILE A 158 2.87 -4.15 15.56
CA ILE A 158 4.03 -4.22 14.65
C ILE A 158 5.01 -5.23 15.25
N LEU A 159 5.26 -6.32 14.54
CA LEU A 159 6.21 -7.37 14.94
C LEU A 159 7.62 -7.10 14.43
N GLY A 160 7.76 -6.41 13.31
CA GLY A 160 9.02 -6.02 12.70
C GLY A 160 8.79 -5.00 11.60
N GLN A 161 9.80 -4.17 11.37
CA GLN A 161 9.75 -3.10 10.37
C GLN A 161 11.12 -2.84 9.77
N THR A 162 11.16 -2.08 8.68
CA THR A 162 12.45 -1.65 8.13
C THR A 162 13.12 -0.62 9.04
N ILE A 163 14.44 -0.76 9.19
CA ILE A 163 15.28 0.18 9.96
C ILE A 163 15.97 1.22 9.05
N ASP A 164 15.79 1.10 7.75
CA ASP A 164 16.36 1.99 6.73
C ASP A 164 15.37 2.20 5.56
N ASP A 165 15.78 2.00 4.32
CA ASP A 165 14.91 2.14 3.14
C ASP A 165 13.71 1.16 3.23
N ALA A 166 12.55 1.59 2.73
CA ALA A 166 11.45 0.65 2.47
C ALA A 166 11.74 -0.17 1.20
N VAL A 167 11.09 -1.34 1.07
CA VAL A 167 11.31 -2.22 -0.09
C VAL A 167 10.91 -1.57 -1.42
N GLY A 168 9.84 -0.75 -1.44
CA GLY A 168 9.45 -0.01 -2.63
C GLY A 168 10.48 1.04 -3.02
N GLU A 169 11.02 1.77 -2.04
CA GLU A 169 12.13 2.69 -2.26
C GLU A 169 13.39 1.98 -2.78
N ALA A 170 13.65 0.75 -2.31
CA ALA A 170 14.75 -0.07 -2.84
C ALA A 170 14.54 -0.43 -4.31
N PHE A 171 13.30 -0.75 -4.73
CA PHE A 171 12.96 -0.95 -6.14
C PHE A 171 13.18 0.31 -6.98
N ASP A 172 12.72 1.48 -6.52
CA ASP A 172 12.87 2.75 -7.24
C ASP A 172 14.33 3.16 -7.38
N LYS A 173 15.13 3.02 -6.31
CA LYS A 173 16.57 3.28 -6.34
C LYS A 173 17.32 2.33 -7.27
N CYS A 174 16.95 1.05 -7.29
CA CYS A 174 17.51 0.08 -8.24
C CYS A 174 17.18 0.45 -9.68
N SER A 175 15.92 0.74 -9.98
CA SER A 175 15.47 1.15 -11.31
C SER A 175 16.26 2.37 -11.81
N LYS A 176 16.45 3.37 -10.97
CA LYS A 176 17.25 4.55 -11.29
C LYS A 176 18.71 4.21 -11.57
N MET A 177 19.32 3.33 -10.77
CA MET A 177 20.70 2.87 -10.99
C MET A 177 20.88 2.11 -12.31
N LEU A 178 19.87 1.37 -12.72
CA LEU A 178 19.87 0.62 -13.99
C LEU A 178 19.38 1.45 -15.18
N GLY A 179 19.06 2.74 -15.00
CA GLY A 179 18.57 3.61 -16.06
C GLY A 179 17.18 3.26 -16.60
N LEU A 180 16.33 2.56 -15.79
CA LEU A 180 15.03 2.01 -16.25
C LEU A 180 13.85 2.98 -16.09
N GLY A 181 13.99 4.05 -15.28
CA GLY A 181 12.93 5.04 -15.06
C GLY A 181 12.15 4.90 -13.75
N TYR A 182 11.01 5.60 -13.67
CA TYR A 182 10.14 5.69 -12.48
C TYR A 182 8.65 5.53 -12.89
N PRO A 183 7.81 4.87 -12.06
CA PRO A 183 8.14 4.12 -10.83
C PRO A 183 8.87 2.80 -11.12
N GLY A 184 9.87 2.49 -10.29
CA GLY A 184 10.78 1.35 -10.53
C GLY A 184 10.16 -0.02 -10.30
N GLY A 185 9.30 -0.16 -9.30
CA GLY A 185 8.69 -1.45 -8.94
C GLY A 185 8.05 -2.18 -10.11
N PRO A 186 7.07 -1.59 -10.82
CA PRO A 186 6.42 -2.23 -11.98
C PRO A 186 7.39 -2.53 -13.14
N ILE A 187 8.39 -1.67 -13.37
CA ILE A 187 9.35 -1.85 -14.46
C ILE A 187 10.25 -3.05 -14.17
N ILE A 188 10.78 -3.13 -12.93
CA ILE A 188 11.62 -4.25 -12.49
C ILE A 188 10.83 -5.55 -12.50
N ASP A 189 9.58 -5.55 -12.04
CA ASP A 189 8.72 -6.74 -12.04
C ASP A 189 8.51 -7.27 -13.47
N ALA A 190 8.20 -6.38 -14.43
CA ALA A 190 8.00 -6.76 -15.82
C ALA A 190 9.27 -7.33 -16.49
N LEU A 191 10.46 -6.79 -16.19
CA LEU A 191 11.73 -7.29 -16.68
C LEU A 191 12.13 -8.59 -15.98
N ALA A 192 11.91 -8.70 -14.68
CA ALA A 192 12.22 -9.87 -13.87
C ALA A 192 11.52 -11.14 -14.36
N GLN A 193 10.30 -11.02 -14.91
CA GLN A 193 9.57 -12.14 -15.48
C GLN A 193 10.27 -12.78 -16.70
N LYS A 194 11.20 -12.07 -17.33
CA LYS A 194 11.94 -12.54 -18.51
C LYS A 194 13.36 -13.01 -18.17
N GLY A 195 13.84 -12.70 -16.97
CA GLY A 195 15.20 -12.97 -16.56
C GLY A 195 15.35 -14.22 -15.66
N ALA A 196 16.58 -14.63 -15.45
CA ALA A 196 16.96 -15.75 -14.61
C ALA A 196 17.26 -15.29 -13.16
N PRO A 197 16.41 -15.59 -12.16
CA PRO A 197 16.52 -15.04 -10.81
C PRO A 197 17.72 -15.55 -10.00
N GLU A 198 18.37 -16.63 -10.43
CA GLU A 198 19.55 -17.22 -9.79
C GLU A 198 20.88 -16.84 -10.45
N ARG A 199 20.86 -15.99 -11.49
CA ARG A 199 22.07 -15.67 -12.26
C ARG A 199 23.05 -14.80 -11.47
N PHE A 200 22.53 -13.84 -10.71
CA PHE A 200 23.33 -12.97 -9.89
C PHE A 200 22.93 -13.05 -8.42
N HIS A 201 23.88 -12.83 -7.52
CA HIS A 201 23.65 -12.89 -6.08
C HIS A 201 24.00 -11.54 -5.43
N PHE A 202 23.05 -10.99 -4.68
CA PHE A 202 23.25 -9.76 -3.93
C PHE A 202 23.26 -10.06 -2.42
N ALA A 203 24.00 -9.23 -1.67
CA ALA A 203 24.14 -9.40 -0.23
C ALA A 203 22.76 -9.24 0.45
N LYS A 204 22.46 -10.16 1.38
CA LYS A 204 21.27 -10.08 2.23
C LYS A 204 21.69 -9.64 3.63
N PRO A 205 21.22 -8.46 4.10
CA PRO A 205 21.53 -8.01 5.45
C PRO A 205 21.06 -9.01 6.51
N ASN A 206 21.91 -9.27 7.49
CA ASN A 206 21.55 -10.11 8.63
C ASN A 206 21.13 -9.23 9.81
N ILE A 207 19.84 -8.87 9.87
CA ILE A 207 19.28 -8.05 10.93
C ILE A 207 18.65 -8.97 11.99
N PRO A 208 18.89 -8.71 13.30
CA PRO A 208 18.26 -9.46 14.38
C PRO A 208 16.73 -9.31 14.37
N GLY A 209 16.04 -10.26 15.03
CA GLY A 209 14.58 -10.19 15.19
C GLY A 209 13.84 -10.28 13.86
N LEU A 210 12.72 -9.57 13.78
CA LEU A 210 11.83 -9.52 12.62
C LEU A 210 12.00 -8.25 11.77
N ASP A 211 12.92 -7.37 12.14
CA ASP A 211 13.18 -6.13 11.40
C ASP A 211 13.86 -6.39 10.06
N TYR A 212 13.70 -5.44 9.14
CA TYR A 212 14.27 -5.45 7.79
C TYR A 212 15.37 -4.41 7.62
N SER A 213 16.22 -4.63 6.62
CA SER A 213 17.11 -3.63 6.03
C SER A 213 17.24 -3.90 4.54
N PHE A 214 17.19 -2.86 3.73
CA PHE A 214 17.30 -2.95 2.27
C PHE A 214 18.47 -2.12 1.70
N SER A 215 19.03 -1.19 2.47
CA SER A 215 20.13 -0.32 2.02
C SER A 215 21.38 -1.09 1.60
N GLY A 216 21.67 -2.20 2.29
CA GLY A 216 22.81 -3.08 1.95
C GLY A 216 22.64 -3.79 0.61
N VAL A 217 21.42 -4.17 0.23
CA VAL A 217 21.13 -4.81 -1.07
C VAL A 217 21.41 -3.82 -2.20
N LYS A 218 20.95 -2.57 -2.04
CA LYS A 218 21.22 -1.48 -2.99
C LYS A 218 22.72 -1.26 -3.22
N THR A 219 23.47 -1.19 -2.14
CA THR A 219 24.93 -0.99 -2.21
C THR A 219 25.63 -2.16 -2.89
N SER A 220 25.19 -3.39 -2.61
CA SER A 220 25.71 -4.61 -3.25
C SER A 220 25.45 -4.58 -4.77
N LEU A 221 24.25 -4.20 -5.21
CA LEU A 221 23.92 -4.04 -6.62
C LEU A 221 24.80 -2.97 -7.28
N LEU A 222 24.92 -1.80 -6.64
CA LEU A 222 25.70 -0.66 -7.18
C LEU A 222 27.15 -1.07 -7.47
N TYR A 223 27.82 -1.68 -6.50
CA TYR A 223 29.21 -2.10 -6.69
C TYR A 223 29.34 -3.20 -7.73
N PHE A 224 28.44 -4.18 -7.69
CA PHE A 224 28.43 -5.25 -8.68
C PHE A 224 28.30 -4.70 -10.11
N VAL A 225 27.31 -3.85 -10.36
CA VAL A 225 27.05 -3.25 -11.68
C VAL A 225 28.25 -2.39 -12.12
N ARG A 226 28.79 -1.55 -11.26
CA ARG A 226 29.98 -0.74 -11.54
C ARG A 226 31.17 -1.60 -11.99
N ASP A 227 31.46 -2.67 -11.25
CA ASP A 227 32.62 -3.53 -11.51
C ASP A 227 32.41 -4.33 -12.81
N GLN A 228 31.18 -4.74 -13.12
CA GLN A 228 30.87 -5.43 -14.38
C GLN A 228 30.94 -4.49 -15.60
N ILE A 229 30.46 -3.25 -15.50
CA ILE A 229 30.56 -2.25 -16.59
C ILE A 229 32.00 -1.92 -16.88
N ALA A 230 32.89 -1.90 -15.88
CA ALA A 230 34.33 -1.69 -16.09
C ALA A 230 34.98 -2.80 -16.92
N LEU A 231 34.43 -4.01 -16.91
CA LEU A 231 34.87 -5.17 -17.69
C LEU A 231 34.19 -5.28 -19.06
N ASP A 232 32.89 -4.98 -19.12
CA ASP A 232 32.07 -4.98 -20.35
C ASP A 232 31.14 -3.78 -20.33
N PRO A 233 31.40 -2.72 -21.10
CA PRO A 233 30.56 -1.53 -21.18
C PRO A 233 29.08 -1.82 -21.55
N ASP A 234 28.81 -2.90 -22.29
CA ASP A 234 27.48 -3.31 -22.70
C ASP A 234 26.79 -4.23 -21.67
N PHE A 235 27.40 -4.48 -20.53
CA PHE A 235 26.93 -5.45 -19.54
C PHE A 235 25.48 -5.23 -19.12
N LEU A 236 25.08 -3.98 -18.87
CA LEU A 236 23.71 -3.64 -18.47
C LEU A 236 22.69 -4.02 -19.53
N GLU A 237 22.95 -3.66 -20.79
CA GLU A 237 22.02 -3.96 -21.88
C GLU A 237 21.87 -5.47 -22.11
N LYS A 238 22.94 -6.22 -21.96
CA LYS A 238 22.96 -7.68 -22.13
C LYS A 238 22.31 -8.44 -20.99
N ASN A 239 22.22 -7.85 -19.78
CA ASN A 239 21.87 -8.57 -18.56
C ASN A 239 20.76 -7.90 -17.74
N LYS A 240 20.10 -6.86 -18.24
CA LYS A 240 19.12 -6.09 -17.43
C LYS A 240 17.96 -6.92 -16.89
N GLU A 241 17.47 -7.89 -17.66
CA GLU A 241 16.38 -8.77 -17.24
C GLU A 241 16.81 -9.69 -16.09
N ASP A 242 18.01 -10.28 -16.19
CA ASP A 242 18.57 -11.14 -15.17
C ASP A 242 18.95 -10.37 -13.90
N LEU A 243 19.45 -9.15 -14.04
CA LEU A 243 19.71 -8.24 -12.92
C LEU A 243 18.41 -7.92 -12.18
N CYS A 244 17.36 -7.56 -12.90
CA CYS A 244 16.04 -7.29 -12.31
C CYS A 244 15.48 -8.54 -11.59
N ALA A 245 15.56 -9.72 -12.24
CA ALA A 245 15.07 -10.97 -11.66
C ALA A 245 15.82 -11.35 -10.39
N SER A 246 17.16 -11.27 -10.41
CA SER A 246 18.01 -11.60 -9.26
C SER A 246 17.85 -10.61 -8.11
N PHE A 247 17.70 -9.31 -8.42
CA PHE A 247 17.45 -8.27 -7.43
C PHE A 247 16.08 -8.44 -6.77
N GLN A 248 15.02 -8.57 -7.57
CA GLN A 248 13.66 -8.82 -7.08
C GLN A 248 13.59 -10.06 -6.20
N LYS A 249 14.20 -11.18 -6.63
CA LYS A 249 14.30 -12.39 -5.82
C LYS A 249 14.96 -12.12 -4.48
N THR A 250 16.05 -11.35 -4.46
CA THR A 250 16.78 -11.05 -3.21
C THR A 250 15.89 -10.27 -2.23
N LEU A 251 15.15 -9.25 -2.70
CA LEU A 251 14.21 -8.49 -1.86
C LEU A 251 13.08 -9.38 -1.34
N ILE A 252 12.48 -10.20 -2.20
CA ILE A 252 11.42 -11.13 -1.81
C ILE A 252 11.91 -12.16 -0.78
N ASP A 253 13.12 -12.69 -0.93
CA ASP A 253 13.70 -13.64 0.02
C ASP A 253 13.90 -12.99 1.40
N ILE A 254 14.31 -11.72 1.47
CA ILE A 254 14.43 -10.96 2.73
C ILE A 254 13.06 -10.82 3.39
N LEU A 255 12.04 -10.38 2.63
CA LEU A 255 10.67 -10.19 3.14
C LEU A 255 10.09 -11.49 3.68
N LEU A 256 10.13 -12.56 2.86
CA LEU A 256 9.54 -13.85 3.22
C LEU A 256 10.30 -14.55 4.34
N GLY A 257 11.61 -14.39 4.41
CA GLY A 257 12.41 -14.96 5.50
C GLY A 257 11.92 -14.52 6.87
N LYS A 258 11.61 -13.22 7.02
CA LYS A 258 11.08 -12.65 8.27
C LYS A 258 9.60 -12.98 8.50
N LEU A 259 8.78 -12.96 7.44
CA LEU A 259 7.37 -13.34 7.53
C LEU A 259 7.21 -14.82 7.98
N ILE A 260 8.02 -15.72 7.43
CA ILE A 260 8.04 -17.14 7.82
C ILE A 260 8.40 -17.29 9.30
N ARG A 261 9.39 -16.52 9.75
CA ARG A 261 9.78 -16.51 11.16
C ARG A 261 8.66 -15.98 12.05
N ALA A 262 8.02 -14.87 11.68
CA ALA A 262 6.89 -14.30 12.40
C ALA A 262 5.71 -15.28 12.51
N ALA A 263 5.36 -15.97 11.41
CA ALA A 263 4.31 -16.97 11.40
C ALA A 263 4.64 -18.16 12.32
N LYS A 264 5.92 -18.59 12.38
CA LYS A 264 6.37 -19.65 13.29
C LYS A 264 6.30 -19.22 14.76
N GLU A 265 6.76 -18.00 15.08
CA GLU A 265 6.80 -17.47 16.44
C GLU A 265 5.37 -17.22 16.98
N THR A 266 4.48 -16.68 16.17
CA THR A 266 3.08 -16.38 16.54
C THR A 266 2.14 -17.59 16.40
N ARG A 267 2.52 -18.62 15.65
CA ARG A 267 1.68 -19.77 15.25
C ARG A 267 0.44 -19.37 14.43
N ILE A 268 0.42 -18.17 13.87
CA ILE A 268 -0.66 -17.69 13.00
C ILE A 268 -0.46 -18.25 11.59
N ARG A 269 -1.55 -18.73 10.99
CA ARG A 269 -1.58 -19.30 9.63
C ARG A 269 -2.36 -18.45 8.64
N GLU A 270 -3.10 -17.46 9.12
CA GLU A 270 -3.79 -16.45 8.31
C GLU A 270 -2.77 -15.38 7.89
N VAL A 271 -2.47 -15.29 6.61
CA VAL A 271 -1.41 -14.42 6.08
C VAL A 271 -1.94 -13.57 4.93
N THR A 272 -1.76 -12.27 5.04
CA THR A 272 -2.16 -11.29 4.02
C THR A 272 -0.96 -10.48 3.54
N ILE A 273 -1.12 -9.80 2.42
CA ILE A 273 -0.22 -8.73 1.97
C ILE A 273 -1.02 -7.45 1.74
N GLY A 274 -0.37 -6.30 1.88
CA GLY A 274 -0.96 -4.98 1.62
C GLY A 274 0.09 -3.97 1.18
N GLY A 275 -0.37 -2.82 0.65
CA GLY A 275 0.48 -1.76 0.12
C GLY A 275 0.87 -1.96 -1.35
N GLY A 276 1.38 -0.90 -1.99
CA GLY A 276 1.64 -0.88 -3.44
C GLY A 276 2.56 -1.98 -3.95
N VAL A 277 3.59 -2.39 -3.18
CA VAL A 277 4.50 -3.49 -3.56
C VAL A 277 3.81 -4.85 -3.52
N SER A 278 2.65 -4.98 -2.87
CA SER A 278 1.85 -6.20 -2.92
C SER A 278 1.27 -6.53 -4.32
N ALA A 279 1.37 -5.59 -5.27
CA ALA A 279 1.05 -5.82 -6.68
C ALA A 279 2.13 -6.64 -7.42
N ASN A 280 3.38 -6.68 -6.87
CA ASN A 280 4.51 -7.37 -7.50
C ASN A 280 4.21 -8.85 -7.72
N SER A 281 4.35 -9.32 -8.97
CA SER A 281 3.96 -10.67 -9.37
C SER A 281 4.81 -11.74 -8.70
N GLY A 282 6.12 -11.53 -8.64
CA GLY A 282 7.03 -12.47 -8.00
C GLY A 282 6.78 -12.62 -6.48
N LEU A 283 6.43 -11.52 -5.78
CA LEU A 283 6.05 -11.57 -4.37
C LEU A 283 4.76 -12.37 -4.17
N ARG A 284 3.75 -12.15 -5.01
CA ARG A 284 2.46 -12.87 -4.94
C ARG A 284 2.64 -14.36 -5.14
N GLU A 285 3.33 -14.76 -6.21
CA GLU A 285 3.62 -16.16 -6.51
C GLU A 285 4.38 -16.85 -5.36
N ARG A 286 5.37 -16.18 -4.80
CA ARG A 286 6.17 -16.73 -3.70
C ARG A 286 5.38 -16.86 -2.40
N ILE A 287 4.47 -15.94 -2.09
CA ILE A 287 3.59 -16.04 -0.91
C ILE A 287 2.61 -17.20 -1.07
N GLU A 288 2.02 -17.38 -2.24
CA GLU A 288 1.13 -18.52 -2.52
C GLU A 288 1.87 -19.86 -2.40
N ALA A 289 3.08 -19.94 -2.97
CA ALA A 289 3.91 -21.14 -2.88
C ALA A 289 4.32 -21.49 -1.42
N GLU A 290 4.73 -20.47 -0.64
CA GLU A 290 5.04 -20.65 0.78
C GLU A 290 3.78 -20.99 1.59
N GLY A 291 2.62 -20.45 1.20
CA GLY A 291 1.31 -20.76 1.78
C GLY A 291 0.98 -22.25 1.65
N ILE A 292 1.10 -22.78 0.43
CA ILE A 292 0.90 -24.23 0.18
C ILE A 292 1.87 -25.05 1.00
N LYS A 293 3.17 -24.72 0.94
CA LYS A 293 4.24 -25.46 1.64
C LYS A 293 4.08 -25.48 3.16
N ARG A 294 3.51 -24.42 3.74
CA ARG A 294 3.42 -24.22 5.19
C ARG A 294 2.01 -24.37 5.73
N HIS A 295 1.05 -24.71 4.88
CA HIS A 295 -0.37 -24.81 5.22
C HIS A 295 -0.91 -23.49 5.81
N TRP A 296 -0.56 -22.35 5.17
CA TRP A 296 -1.15 -21.06 5.46
C TRP A 296 -2.42 -20.85 4.64
N ASN A 297 -3.34 -20.11 5.19
CA ASN A 297 -4.41 -19.45 4.43
C ASN A 297 -3.87 -18.11 3.95
N THR A 298 -3.62 -17.99 2.65
CA THR A 298 -3.08 -16.75 2.05
C THR A 298 -4.18 -15.93 1.42
N TYR A 299 -4.14 -14.61 1.64
CA TYR A 299 -5.11 -13.66 1.09
C TYR A 299 -4.36 -12.53 0.43
N LEU A 300 -4.60 -12.37 -0.86
CA LEU A 300 -3.96 -11.36 -1.69
C LEU A 300 -5.04 -10.40 -2.20
N PRO A 301 -4.94 -9.09 -1.94
CA PRO A 301 -5.93 -8.15 -2.42
C PRO A 301 -5.95 -8.14 -3.95
N GLU A 302 -7.09 -7.83 -4.55
CA GLU A 302 -7.15 -7.60 -5.99
C GLU A 302 -6.18 -6.47 -6.37
N ARG A 303 -5.54 -6.57 -7.53
CA ARG A 303 -4.51 -5.60 -7.96
C ARG A 303 -5.00 -4.15 -7.93
N LYS A 304 -6.27 -3.90 -8.22
CA LYS A 304 -6.88 -2.55 -8.18
C LYS A 304 -6.99 -1.95 -6.76
N PHE A 305 -6.81 -2.75 -5.71
CA PHE A 305 -6.83 -2.31 -4.31
C PHE A 305 -5.46 -2.34 -3.64
N THR A 306 -4.39 -2.62 -4.39
CA THR A 306 -3.02 -2.64 -3.84
C THR A 306 -2.39 -1.27 -3.76
N THR A 307 -2.67 -0.38 -4.70
CA THR A 307 -2.24 1.03 -4.71
C THR A 307 -3.23 1.90 -3.93
N ASP A 308 -2.89 3.16 -3.75
CA ASP A 308 -3.71 4.11 -3.02
C ASP A 308 -5.11 4.25 -3.65
N ASN A 309 -6.14 4.09 -2.84
CA ASN A 309 -7.53 4.15 -3.28
C ASN A 309 -8.46 4.38 -2.09
N ALA A 310 -9.61 5.00 -2.34
CA ALA A 310 -10.56 5.31 -1.28
C ALA A 310 -11.38 4.11 -0.78
N ALA A 311 -11.45 3.00 -1.53
CA ALA A 311 -12.16 1.81 -1.05
C ALA A 311 -11.48 1.22 0.20
N MET A 312 -10.14 1.25 0.28
CA MET A 312 -9.39 0.83 1.46
C MET A 312 -9.66 1.74 2.68
N ILE A 313 -9.85 3.04 2.45
CA ILE A 313 -10.19 3.99 3.51
C ILE A 313 -11.64 3.82 3.94
N ALA A 314 -12.55 3.59 2.99
CA ALA A 314 -13.94 3.36 3.28
C ALA A 314 -14.15 2.10 4.14
N ILE A 315 -13.49 0.97 3.81
CA ILE A 315 -13.62 -0.28 4.57
C ILE A 315 -12.99 -0.16 5.97
N ALA A 316 -11.83 0.48 6.09
CA ALA A 316 -11.20 0.73 7.39
C ALA A 316 -12.07 1.65 8.26
N GLY A 317 -12.61 2.72 7.67
CA GLY A 317 -13.54 3.63 8.32
C GLY A 317 -14.83 2.96 8.74
N TRP A 318 -15.37 2.05 7.93
CA TRP A 318 -16.57 1.28 8.29
C TRP A 318 -16.34 0.41 9.53
N PHE A 319 -15.22 -0.31 9.60
CA PHE A 319 -14.89 -1.09 10.78
C PHE A 319 -14.74 -0.22 12.03
N GLN A 320 -14.06 0.91 11.93
CA GLN A 320 -13.92 1.86 13.04
C GLN A 320 -15.27 2.48 13.43
N TYR A 321 -16.11 2.82 12.45
CA TYR A 321 -17.47 3.31 12.67
C TYR A 321 -18.30 2.31 13.45
N LYS A 322 -18.26 1.01 13.06
CA LYS A 322 -18.93 -0.10 13.75
C LYS A 322 -18.40 -0.32 15.17
N ALA A 323 -17.11 -0.06 15.40
CA ALA A 323 -16.50 -0.10 16.73
C ALA A 323 -16.83 1.14 17.60
N GLY A 324 -17.64 2.07 17.09
CA GLY A 324 -18.05 3.27 17.83
C GLY A 324 -17.06 4.44 17.76
N VAL A 325 -16.00 4.34 16.95
CA VAL A 325 -15.03 5.42 16.78
C VAL A 325 -15.67 6.61 16.07
N ARG A 326 -15.48 7.79 16.63
CA ARG A 326 -15.91 9.08 16.06
C ARG A 326 -14.77 10.07 16.17
N THR A 327 -14.57 10.87 15.14
CA THR A 327 -13.47 11.85 15.08
C THR A 327 -14.02 13.25 15.32
N PRO A 328 -13.42 14.02 16.25
CA PRO A 328 -13.84 15.41 16.49
C PRO A 328 -13.41 16.34 15.34
N LEU A 329 -14.11 17.47 15.21
CA LEU A 329 -13.86 18.42 14.12
C LEU A 329 -12.53 19.17 14.21
N ASP A 330 -11.88 19.21 15.37
CA ASP A 330 -10.58 19.84 15.59
C ASP A 330 -9.38 18.97 15.18
N VAL A 331 -9.61 17.71 14.74
CA VAL A 331 -8.54 16.81 14.29
C VAL A 331 -7.67 17.47 13.20
N ALA A 332 -6.35 17.33 13.31
CA ALA A 332 -5.41 17.75 12.28
C ALA A 332 -4.81 16.53 11.55
N PRO A 333 -4.52 16.65 10.25
CA PRO A 333 -3.77 15.63 9.54
C PRO A 333 -2.31 15.60 10.02
N VAL A 334 -1.66 14.45 9.86
CA VAL A 334 -0.28 14.24 10.28
C VAL A 334 0.53 13.56 9.18
N SER A 335 1.68 14.14 8.83
CA SER A 335 2.55 13.62 7.76
C SER A 335 3.25 12.31 8.13
N ARG A 336 3.45 12.07 9.42
CA ARG A 336 4.06 10.85 9.96
C ARG A 336 3.23 10.33 11.13
N MET A 337 3.04 9.02 11.16
CA MET A 337 2.40 8.32 12.29
C MET A 337 3.34 7.21 12.72
N ALA A 338 3.67 7.16 14.00
CA ALA A 338 4.55 6.14 14.57
C ALA A 338 3.81 4.81 14.73
N ASP A 339 2.51 4.90 15.04
CA ASP A 339 1.64 3.77 15.38
C ASP A 339 0.36 3.78 14.53
N PHE A 340 -0.35 2.65 14.54
CA PHE A 340 -1.66 2.48 13.90
C PHE A 340 -2.79 3.14 14.68
#